data_85e358e121f572a8e3809ca3ee3590e6
#
_entry.id   85e358e121f572a8e3809ca3ee3590e6
#
_cell.length_a   1.000
_cell.length_b   1.000
_cell.length_c   1.000
_cell.angle_alpha   90.00
_cell.angle_beta   90.00
_cell.angle_gamma   90.00
#
_symmetry.space_group_name_H-M   'P 1'
#
loop_
_entity.id
_entity.type
_entity.pdbx_description
1 polymer ?
#
loop_
_entity_poly.entity_id
_entity_poly.type
_entity_poly.pdbx_seq_one_letter_code
_entity_poly.pdbx_strand_id
1 'polypeptide(L)'
;KSENVIDASLLEFCVRSHLNEIAPRAMAVINPLKIKIINYAKQEGEKINFDINPQNKEEGKREIIFTDEMFIEKEDFQENPEDGFFRLSPGEEVRLKNAYIIKAVDVVKDGKGGVTEVLCEYDPKSKSGTNTPESNRRVKGTIHWVSSKKAVRAKINIYDRLFKVEEPGKNETIENEINENSLITKEAYVEPYLSNAKDGQQYQFQRLGYFVKTDNKKTLEFN
;
A
#
# COMPACT_ATOMS: atom_id res chain seq x y z
N LYS A 1 -29.20 16.15 30.38
CA LYS A 1 -28.49 15.64 29.17
C LYS A 1 -27.89 14.31 29.58
N SER A 2 -28.28 13.24 28.91
CA SER A 2 -27.62 11.94 29.10
C SER A 2 -26.31 11.96 28.29
N GLU A 3 -25.21 11.59 28.91
CA GLU A 3 -23.96 11.29 28.20
C GLU A 3 -24.16 9.94 27.51
N ASN A 4 -24.07 9.95 26.18
CA ASN A 4 -24.14 8.72 25.39
C ASN A 4 -22.72 8.36 24.93
N VAL A 5 -22.27 7.17 25.25
CA VAL A 5 -21.04 6.59 24.70
C VAL A 5 -21.40 5.98 23.34
N ILE A 6 -20.75 6.44 22.29
CA ILE A 6 -20.90 5.90 20.94
C ILE A 6 -19.64 5.12 20.59
N ASP A 7 -19.80 3.91 20.09
CA ASP A 7 -18.67 3.12 19.60
C ASP A 7 -18.02 3.81 18.38
N ALA A 8 -16.75 4.12 18.49
CA ALA A 8 -15.96 4.73 17.41
C ALA A 8 -15.98 3.90 16.12
N SER A 9 -16.14 2.59 16.22
CA SER A 9 -16.22 1.70 15.06
C SER A 9 -17.40 2.01 14.14
N LEU A 10 -18.53 2.50 14.68
CA LEU A 10 -19.67 2.92 13.86
C LEU A 10 -19.33 4.16 13.03
N LEU A 11 -18.67 5.15 13.63
CA LEU A 11 -18.19 6.34 12.90
C LEU A 11 -17.19 5.94 11.80
N GLU A 12 -16.21 5.11 12.15
CA GLU A 12 -15.21 4.61 11.20
C GLU A 12 -15.86 3.85 10.04
N PHE A 13 -16.88 3.05 10.32
CA PHE A 13 -17.65 2.35 9.28
C PHE A 13 -18.36 3.32 8.33
N CYS A 14 -19.03 4.33 8.85
CA CYS A 14 -19.73 5.33 8.04
C CYS A 14 -18.74 6.14 7.18
N VAL A 15 -17.63 6.59 7.75
CA VAL A 15 -16.57 7.32 7.04
C VAL A 15 -15.97 6.44 5.96
N ARG A 16 -15.64 5.19 6.25
CA ARG A 16 -15.08 4.23 5.30
C ARG A 16 -16.04 3.95 4.15
N SER A 17 -17.34 3.76 4.45
CA SER A 17 -18.37 3.53 3.43
C SER A 17 -18.47 4.71 2.48
N HIS A 18 -18.54 5.94 3.00
CA HIS A 18 -18.57 7.16 2.20
C HIS A 18 -17.30 7.33 1.35
N LEU A 19 -16.12 7.22 1.96
CA LEU A 19 -14.84 7.37 1.27
C LEU A 19 -14.62 6.26 0.22
N ASN A 20 -15.17 5.07 0.42
CA ASN A 20 -15.08 4.02 -0.59
C ASN A 20 -15.78 4.39 -1.90
N GLU A 21 -16.78 5.22 -1.87
CA GLU A 21 -17.52 5.67 -3.06
C GLU A 21 -16.77 6.81 -3.79
N ILE A 22 -16.22 7.77 -3.03
CA ILE A 22 -15.75 9.03 -3.60
C ILE A 22 -14.23 9.17 -3.71
N ALA A 23 -13.45 8.45 -2.88
CA ALA A 23 -12.01 8.69 -2.83
C ALA A 23 -11.27 8.05 -4.02
N PRO A 24 -10.44 8.80 -4.75
CA PRO A 24 -9.49 8.24 -5.71
C PRO A 24 -8.62 7.16 -5.06
N ARG A 25 -8.30 6.11 -5.84
CA ARG A 25 -7.38 5.05 -5.40
C ARG A 25 -5.96 5.42 -5.77
N ALA A 26 -5.01 5.11 -4.89
CA ALA A 26 -3.59 5.23 -5.17
C ALA A 26 -2.83 4.08 -4.52
N MET A 27 -1.62 3.81 -5.00
CA MET A 27 -0.71 2.89 -4.34
C MET A 27 0.38 3.67 -3.59
N ALA A 28 0.61 3.25 -2.35
CA ALA A 28 1.68 3.74 -1.49
C ALA A 28 2.34 2.53 -0.83
N VAL A 29 3.64 2.58 -0.59
CA VAL A 29 4.41 1.57 0.15
C VAL A 29 5.05 2.27 1.34
N ILE A 30 4.64 1.88 2.55
CA ILE A 30 5.03 2.53 3.80
C ILE A 30 6.25 1.84 4.42
N ASN A 31 6.33 0.52 4.30
CA ASN A 31 7.47 -0.26 4.78
C ASN A 31 8.13 -0.98 3.59
N PRO A 32 9.01 -0.28 2.82
CA PRO A 32 9.44 -0.76 1.52
C PRO A 32 10.44 -1.92 1.61
N LEU A 33 10.14 -2.98 0.86
CA LEU A 33 11.09 -4.02 0.45
C LEU A 33 11.28 -3.92 -1.06
N LYS A 34 12.53 -3.87 -1.49
CA LYS A 34 12.86 -3.82 -2.92
C LYS A 34 12.65 -5.19 -3.56
N ILE A 35 12.03 -5.22 -4.74
CA ILE A 35 12.02 -6.39 -5.62
C ILE A 35 12.63 -6.02 -6.97
N LYS A 36 13.33 -6.98 -7.59
CA LYS A 36 13.94 -6.85 -8.91
C LYS A 36 13.45 -7.96 -9.84
N ILE A 37 12.89 -7.56 -10.96
CA ILE A 37 12.43 -8.50 -12.00
C ILE A 37 13.59 -8.78 -12.95
N ILE A 38 14.21 -9.95 -12.81
CA ILE A 38 15.48 -10.28 -13.49
C ILE A 38 15.32 -10.60 -14.99
N ASN A 39 14.12 -10.99 -15.41
CA ASN A 39 13.82 -11.29 -16.81
C ASN A 39 13.06 -10.17 -17.54
N TYR A 40 13.02 -8.95 -16.99
CA TYR A 40 12.37 -7.80 -17.61
C TYR A 40 13.38 -6.94 -18.39
N ALA A 41 13.20 -6.84 -19.70
CA ALA A 41 14.18 -6.21 -20.59
C ALA A 41 13.86 -4.75 -20.99
N LYS A 42 12.66 -4.23 -20.68
CA LYS A 42 12.25 -2.88 -21.11
C LYS A 42 12.84 -1.81 -20.19
N GLN A 43 13.89 -1.12 -20.63
CA GLN A 43 14.61 -0.12 -19.84
C GLN A 43 13.74 1.10 -19.43
N GLU A 44 12.84 1.57 -20.31
CA GLU A 44 11.97 2.71 -20.03
C GLU A 44 10.74 2.34 -19.21
N GLY A 45 10.49 1.06 -19.01
CA GLY A 45 9.30 0.55 -18.34
C GLY A 45 8.08 0.45 -19.29
N GLU A 46 6.96 0.09 -18.71
CA GLU A 46 5.68 -0.08 -19.40
C GLU A 46 4.57 0.68 -18.68
N LYS A 47 3.78 1.44 -19.41
CA LYS A 47 2.62 2.13 -18.87
C LYS A 47 1.48 1.15 -18.61
N ILE A 48 0.97 1.17 -17.39
CA ILE A 48 -0.21 0.40 -16.98
C ILE A 48 -1.29 1.37 -16.50
N ASN A 49 -2.48 1.20 -17.04
CA ASN A 49 -3.62 2.04 -16.70
C ASN A 49 -4.39 1.47 -15.49
N PHE A 50 -4.70 2.35 -14.56
CA PHE A 50 -5.52 2.06 -13.38
C PHE A 50 -6.71 3.01 -13.38
N ASP A 51 -7.89 2.52 -13.02
CA ASP A 51 -9.01 3.41 -12.75
C ASP A 51 -8.67 4.32 -11.57
N ILE A 52 -8.95 5.62 -11.70
CA ILE A 52 -8.80 6.57 -10.59
C ILE A 52 -9.72 6.16 -9.46
N ASN A 53 -10.99 5.91 -9.79
CA ASN A 53 -11.97 5.37 -8.86
C ASN A 53 -12.72 4.21 -9.52
N PRO A 54 -12.56 2.95 -9.04
CA PRO A 54 -13.29 1.81 -9.60
C PRO A 54 -14.82 1.88 -9.46
N GLN A 55 -15.31 2.65 -8.48
CA GLN A 55 -16.75 2.87 -8.27
C GLN A 55 -17.31 3.94 -9.20
N ASN A 56 -16.46 4.85 -9.69
CA ASN A 56 -16.84 5.91 -10.62
C ASN A 56 -15.87 5.97 -11.80
N LYS A 57 -16.18 5.24 -12.86
CA LYS A 57 -15.32 5.16 -14.06
C LYS A 57 -15.23 6.47 -14.85
N GLU A 58 -16.14 7.42 -14.61
CA GLU A 58 -16.12 8.74 -15.26
C GLU A 58 -14.93 9.59 -14.80
N GLU A 59 -14.35 9.31 -13.63
CA GLU A 59 -13.11 9.94 -13.18
C GLU A 59 -11.88 9.61 -14.04
N GLY A 60 -12.02 8.60 -14.93
CA GLY A 60 -10.98 8.23 -15.87
C GLY A 60 -9.92 7.32 -15.28
N LYS A 61 -8.72 7.38 -15.89
CA LYS A 61 -7.60 6.49 -15.55
C LYS A 61 -6.35 7.30 -15.24
N ARG A 62 -5.48 6.72 -14.42
CA ARG A 62 -4.12 7.16 -14.17
C ARG A 62 -3.12 6.13 -14.68
N GLU A 63 -1.94 6.59 -15.08
CA GLU A 63 -0.86 5.75 -15.57
C GLU A 63 0.16 5.49 -14.46
N ILE A 64 0.57 4.24 -14.33
CA ILE A 64 1.70 3.83 -13.48
C ILE A 64 2.72 3.14 -14.36
N ILE A 65 4.00 3.43 -14.14
CA ILE A 65 5.09 2.83 -14.91
C ILE A 65 5.57 1.57 -14.20
N PHE A 66 5.38 0.43 -14.85
CA PHE A 66 5.96 -0.84 -14.44
C PHE A 66 7.42 -0.90 -14.89
N THR A 67 8.32 -1.18 -13.98
CA THR A 67 9.77 -1.25 -14.23
C THR A 67 10.34 -2.56 -13.73
N ASP A 68 11.62 -2.79 -13.98
CA ASP A 68 12.36 -3.95 -13.46
C ASP A 68 12.60 -3.88 -11.94
N GLU A 69 12.57 -2.70 -11.34
CA GLU A 69 12.75 -2.50 -9.91
C GLU A 69 11.54 -1.82 -9.29
N MET A 70 11.04 -2.38 -8.20
CA MET A 70 9.84 -1.91 -7.52
C MET A 70 9.98 -2.02 -6.00
N PHE A 71 9.14 -1.30 -5.28
CA PHE A 71 8.90 -1.49 -3.86
C PHE A 71 7.55 -2.18 -3.64
N ILE A 72 7.54 -3.12 -2.72
CA ILE A 72 6.35 -3.74 -2.12
C ILE A 72 6.40 -3.51 -0.61
N GLU A 73 5.30 -3.78 0.11
CA GLU A 73 5.36 -3.83 1.57
C GLU A 73 6.23 -4.99 2.03
N LYS A 74 7.06 -4.76 3.04
CA LYS A 74 7.92 -5.80 3.62
C LYS A 74 7.10 -6.97 4.17
N GLU A 75 5.92 -6.70 4.67
CA GLU A 75 4.96 -7.66 5.18
C GLU A 75 4.33 -8.54 4.08
N ASP A 76 4.50 -8.16 2.81
CA ASP A 76 4.08 -8.97 1.67
C ASP A 76 5.10 -10.04 1.27
N PHE A 77 6.24 -10.13 1.96
CA PHE A 77 7.26 -11.15 1.73
C PHE A 77 7.66 -11.85 3.04
N GLN A 78 7.73 -13.18 2.99
CA GLN A 78 8.36 -14.01 4.02
C GLN A 78 9.30 -15.02 3.36
N GLU A 79 10.55 -15.07 3.83
CA GLU A 79 11.54 -16.05 3.33
C GLU A 79 11.18 -17.47 3.81
N ASN A 80 10.74 -17.59 5.06
CA ASN A 80 10.23 -18.83 5.65
C ASN A 80 8.76 -18.59 6.01
N PRO A 81 7.82 -18.85 5.09
CA PRO A 81 6.42 -18.53 5.30
C PRO A 81 5.80 -19.41 6.38
N GLU A 82 5.04 -18.78 7.26
CA GLU A 82 4.18 -19.47 8.22
C GLU A 82 2.97 -20.09 7.53
N ASP A 83 2.35 -21.08 8.18
CA ASP A 83 1.10 -21.67 7.69
C ASP A 83 0.02 -20.57 7.51
N GLY A 84 -0.60 -20.56 6.34
CA GLY A 84 -1.61 -19.57 6.02
C GLY A 84 -1.06 -18.25 5.42
N PHE A 85 0.23 -18.14 5.18
CA PHE A 85 0.79 -17.00 4.48
C PHE A 85 0.51 -17.07 2.97
N PHE A 86 -0.39 -16.21 2.48
CA PHE A 86 -0.84 -16.18 1.08
C PHE A 86 -0.25 -15.00 0.31
N ARG A 87 1.07 -14.74 0.46
CA ARG A 87 1.78 -13.70 -0.23
C ARG A 87 3.10 -14.20 -0.82
N LEU A 88 4.02 -13.30 -1.16
CA LEU A 88 5.26 -13.64 -1.83
C LEU A 88 6.22 -14.39 -0.89
N SER A 89 6.72 -15.53 -1.32
CA SER A 89 7.77 -16.31 -0.67
C SER A 89 8.59 -17.06 -1.72
N PRO A 90 9.80 -17.55 -1.39
CA PRO A 90 10.64 -18.27 -2.33
C PRO A 90 9.89 -19.41 -3.04
N GLY A 91 9.96 -19.41 -4.38
CA GLY A 91 9.28 -20.39 -5.24
C GLY A 91 7.78 -20.14 -5.47
N GLU A 92 7.16 -19.20 -4.77
CA GLU A 92 5.73 -18.91 -4.85
C GLU A 92 5.41 -17.73 -5.75
N GLU A 93 4.18 -17.72 -6.26
CA GLU A 93 3.69 -16.70 -7.19
C GLU A 93 2.65 -15.79 -6.53
N VAL A 94 2.74 -14.49 -6.84
CA VAL A 94 1.71 -13.50 -6.53
C VAL A 94 1.45 -12.60 -7.73
N ARG A 95 0.29 -11.96 -7.74
CA ARG A 95 -0.03 -10.93 -8.73
C ARG A 95 0.34 -9.55 -8.21
N LEU A 96 1.11 -8.82 -8.96
CA LEU A 96 1.23 -7.38 -8.81
C LEU A 96 -0.06 -6.72 -9.30
N LYS A 97 -0.68 -5.89 -8.47
CA LYS A 97 -1.99 -5.26 -8.73
C LYS A 97 -2.05 -4.66 -10.13
N ASN A 98 -3.06 -5.06 -10.93
CA ASN A 98 -3.28 -4.67 -12.32
C ASN A 98 -2.09 -4.90 -13.28
N ALA A 99 -1.05 -5.60 -12.85
CA ALA A 99 0.14 -5.86 -13.63
C ALA A 99 0.29 -7.36 -13.93
N TYR A 100 1.42 -7.91 -13.62
CA TYR A 100 1.82 -9.26 -13.96
C TYR A 100 1.85 -10.19 -12.74
N ILE A 101 1.88 -11.47 -12.97
CA ILE A 101 2.25 -12.47 -11.98
C ILE A 101 3.77 -12.50 -11.91
N ILE A 102 4.29 -12.50 -10.69
CA ILE A 102 5.70 -12.63 -10.37
C ILE A 102 5.94 -13.84 -9.48
N LYS A 103 7.12 -14.43 -9.58
CA LYS A 103 7.61 -15.51 -8.74
C LYS A 103 8.91 -15.11 -8.08
N ALA A 104 9.03 -15.25 -6.78
CA ALA A 104 10.31 -15.05 -6.09
C ALA A 104 11.24 -16.23 -6.36
N VAL A 105 12.46 -15.94 -6.86
CA VAL A 105 13.45 -16.96 -7.21
C VAL A 105 14.66 -16.94 -6.31
N ASP A 106 15.02 -15.76 -5.74
CA ASP A 106 16.15 -15.63 -4.83
C ASP A 106 16.01 -14.38 -3.97
N VAL A 107 16.86 -14.21 -2.97
CA VAL A 107 16.90 -13.05 -2.08
C VAL A 107 18.32 -12.53 -1.91
N VAL A 108 18.45 -11.21 -1.80
CA VAL A 108 19.69 -10.55 -1.38
C VAL A 108 19.59 -10.17 0.08
N LYS A 109 20.61 -10.49 0.86
CA LYS A 109 20.66 -10.22 2.30
C LYS A 109 21.75 -9.23 2.65
N ASP A 110 21.53 -8.49 3.72
CA ASP A 110 22.56 -7.69 4.36
C ASP A 110 23.55 -8.54 5.18
N GLY A 111 24.59 -7.91 5.71
CA GLY A 111 25.60 -8.58 6.55
C GLY A 111 25.07 -9.12 7.88
N LYS A 112 23.80 -8.86 8.23
CA LYS A 112 23.10 -9.35 9.43
C LYS A 112 22.10 -10.46 9.12
N GLY A 113 21.99 -10.85 7.84
CA GLY A 113 21.04 -11.86 7.36
C GLY A 113 19.63 -11.34 7.06
N GLY A 114 19.40 -10.01 7.15
CA GLY A 114 18.13 -9.39 6.79
C GLY A 114 17.94 -9.31 5.27
N VAL A 115 16.76 -9.67 4.77
CA VAL A 115 16.44 -9.56 3.34
C VAL A 115 16.31 -8.08 2.96
N THR A 116 17.09 -7.65 1.98
CA THR A 116 17.12 -6.27 1.45
C THR A 116 16.52 -6.15 0.07
N GLU A 117 16.55 -7.22 -0.73
CA GLU A 117 15.96 -7.28 -2.06
C GLU A 117 15.48 -8.71 -2.36
N VAL A 118 14.38 -8.83 -3.09
CA VAL A 118 13.88 -10.12 -3.59
C VAL A 118 14.04 -10.14 -5.11
N LEU A 119 14.73 -11.15 -5.63
CA LEU A 119 14.85 -11.38 -7.05
C LEU A 119 13.64 -12.16 -7.54
N CYS A 120 12.96 -11.63 -8.54
CA CYS A 120 11.74 -12.20 -9.08
C CYS A 120 11.83 -12.40 -10.60
N GLU A 121 11.09 -13.35 -11.09
CA GLU A 121 10.75 -13.48 -12.51
C GLU A 121 9.29 -13.10 -12.71
N TYR A 122 8.96 -12.45 -13.83
CA TYR A 122 7.57 -12.19 -14.20
C TYR A 122 7.14 -13.07 -15.37
N ASP A 123 5.87 -13.40 -15.44
CA ASP A 123 5.25 -14.07 -16.56
C ASP A 123 4.70 -13.01 -17.55
N PRO A 124 5.34 -12.78 -18.72
CA PRO A 124 4.93 -11.74 -19.65
C PRO A 124 3.53 -11.96 -20.25
N LYS A 125 3.01 -13.20 -20.21
CA LYS A 125 1.66 -13.54 -20.69
C LYS A 125 0.57 -13.31 -19.64
N SER A 126 0.95 -13.07 -18.39
CA SER A 126 0.03 -12.94 -17.25
C SER A 126 -0.52 -11.53 -17.02
N LYS A 127 -0.32 -10.60 -17.97
CA LYS A 127 -0.76 -9.22 -17.84
C LYS A 127 -2.25 -9.14 -17.52
N SER A 128 -2.60 -8.44 -16.46
CA SER A 128 -3.99 -8.25 -16.02
C SER A 128 -4.83 -7.58 -17.13
N GLY A 129 -6.05 -8.08 -17.33
CA GLY A 129 -7.00 -7.52 -18.31
C GLY A 129 -6.80 -7.99 -19.76
N THR A 130 -5.86 -8.90 -20.03
CA THR A 130 -5.67 -9.48 -21.39
C THR A 130 -6.58 -10.67 -21.69
N ASN A 131 -7.27 -11.20 -20.67
CA ASN A 131 -8.17 -12.36 -20.77
C ASN A 131 -7.53 -13.65 -21.31
N THR A 132 -6.21 -13.77 -21.22
CA THR A 132 -5.49 -15.01 -21.54
C THR A 132 -5.62 -16.01 -20.39
N PRO A 133 -5.43 -17.33 -20.65
CA PRO A 133 -5.40 -18.32 -19.56
C PRO A 133 -4.38 -17.97 -18.47
N GLU A 134 -3.21 -17.47 -18.85
CA GLU A 134 -2.14 -17.06 -17.95
C GLU A 134 -2.55 -15.82 -17.12
N SER A 135 -3.24 -14.85 -17.75
CA SER A 135 -3.72 -13.67 -17.04
C SER A 135 -4.85 -13.98 -16.05
N ASN A 136 -5.62 -15.02 -16.30
CA ASN A 136 -6.72 -15.47 -15.45
C ASN A 136 -6.31 -16.54 -14.43
N ARG A 137 -5.03 -16.98 -14.46
CA ARG A 137 -4.50 -17.97 -13.55
C ARG A 137 -4.63 -17.47 -12.10
N ARG A 138 -5.14 -18.35 -11.22
CA ARG A 138 -5.21 -18.07 -9.80
C ARG A 138 -3.80 -18.19 -9.18
N VAL A 139 -3.47 -17.24 -8.33
CA VAL A 139 -2.25 -17.20 -7.51
C VAL A 139 -2.61 -16.96 -6.06
N LYS A 140 -1.65 -17.13 -5.15
CA LYS A 140 -1.87 -17.02 -3.70
C LYS A 140 -2.45 -15.67 -3.27
N GLY A 141 -2.03 -14.57 -3.92
CA GLY A 141 -2.51 -13.26 -3.54
C GLY A 141 -2.22 -12.18 -4.57
N THR A 142 -2.79 -10.99 -4.33
CA THR A 142 -2.48 -9.76 -5.08
C THR A 142 -1.90 -8.75 -4.13
N ILE A 143 -0.72 -8.23 -4.46
CA ILE A 143 -0.01 -7.22 -3.68
C ILE A 143 0.07 -5.91 -4.45
N HIS A 144 0.12 -4.78 -3.73
CA HIS A 144 0.35 -3.47 -4.32
C HIS A 144 1.84 -3.19 -4.43
N TRP A 145 2.18 -2.24 -5.27
CA TRP A 145 3.58 -1.95 -5.62
C TRP A 145 3.73 -0.53 -6.14
N VAL A 146 4.94 0.00 -6.09
CA VAL A 146 5.33 1.22 -6.81
C VAL A 146 6.69 1.02 -7.46
N SER A 147 6.91 1.66 -8.63
CA SER A 147 8.22 1.63 -9.29
C SER A 147 9.25 2.34 -8.42
N SER A 148 10.36 1.70 -8.08
CA SER A 148 11.44 2.34 -7.31
C SER A 148 12.09 3.50 -8.08
N LYS A 149 12.06 3.43 -9.43
CA LYS A 149 12.65 4.44 -10.32
C LYS A 149 11.75 5.67 -10.53
N LYS A 150 10.44 5.54 -10.28
CA LYS A 150 9.44 6.57 -10.59
C LYS A 150 8.65 7.04 -9.37
N ALA A 151 8.68 6.30 -8.27
CA ALA A 151 7.97 6.65 -7.06
C ALA A 151 8.46 7.99 -6.47
N VAL A 152 7.53 8.67 -5.82
CA VAL A 152 7.79 9.92 -5.11
C VAL A 152 7.83 9.63 -3.61
N ARG A 153 8.73 10.30 -2.89
CA ARG A 153 8.76 10.20 -1.43
C ARG A 153 7.64 11.04 -0.83
N ALA A 154 6.99 10.50 0.17
CA ALA A 154 5.96 11.18 0.94
C ALA A 154 6.11 10.87 2.43
N LYS A 155 5.59 11.74 3.28
CA LYS A 155 5.37 11.46 4.70
C LYS A 155 3.95 10.97 4.90
N ILE A 156 3.80 9.94 5.68
CA ILE A 156 2.50 9.38 6.04
C ILE A 156 2.35 9.41 7.55
N ASN A 157 1.33 10.08 8.02
CA ASN A 157 0.95 10.11 9.42
C ASN A 157 -0.17 9.10 9.65
N ILE A 158 0.09 8.12 10.49
CA ILE A 158 -0.83 7.05 10.83
C ILE A 158 -1.35 7.34 12.23
N TYR A 159 -2.65 7.54 12.34
CA TYR A 159 -3.32 7.81 13.60
C TYR A 159 -3.94 6.54 14.18
N ASP A 160 -3.82 6.38 15.47
CA ASP A 160 -4.49 5.38 16.27
C ASP A 160 -5.22 6.07 17.43
N ARG A 161 -5.90 5.32 18.26
CA ARG A 161 -6.61 5.85 19.43
C ARG A 161 -5.65 6.55 20.38
N LEU A 162 -6.06 7.75 20.86
CA LEU A 162 -5.23 8.54 21.76
C LEU A 162 -5.00 7.85 23.12
N PHE A 163 -5.98 7.06 23.58
CA PHE A 163 -5.91 6.37 24.85
C PHE A 163 -5.89 4.86 24.66
N LYS A 164 -5.18 4.18 25.58
CA LYS A 164 -5.09 2.71 25.65
C LYS A 164 -6.35 2.06 26.23
N VAL A 165 -7.19 2.85 26.91
CA VAL A 165 -8.39 2.42 27.65
C VAL A 165 -9.64 3.15 27.16
N GLU A 166 -10.80 2.55 27.40
CA GLU A 166 -12.10 3.11 26.97
C GLU A 166 -12.55 4.32 27.83
N GLU A 167 -12.19 4.33 29.11
CA GLU A 167 -12.54 5.40 30.07
C GLU A 167 -11.29 6.01 30.70
N PRO A 168 -10.65 6.98 30.02
CA PRO A 168 -9.43 7.61 30.52
C PRO A 168 -9.67 8.40 31.82
N GLY A 169 -8.73 8.31 32.76
CA GLY A 169 -8.78 9.01 34.03
C GLY A 169 -9.67 8.34 35.09
N LYS A 170 -10.21 7.15 34.81
CA LYS A 170 -11.05 6.42 35.79
C LYS A 170 -10.21 5.59 36.77
N ASN A 171 -9.16 4.96 36.31
CA ASN A 171 -8.33 4.07 37.12
C ASN A 171 -6.93 4.62 37.40
N GLU A 172 -6.40 5.43 36.51
CA GLU A 172 -5.08 6.05 36.57
C GLU A 172 -5.14 7.51 36.14
N THR A 173 -3.98 8.19 36.17
CA THR A 173 -3.88 9.55 35.62
C THR A 173 -3.96 9.46 34.07
N ILE A 174 -4.59 10.46 33.47
CA ILE A 174 -4.80 10.52 32.03
C ILE A 174 -3.48 10.35 31.25
N GLU A 175 -2.39 10.93 31.78
CA GLU A 175 -1.05 10.87 31.17
C GLU A 175 -0.54 9.44 31.03
N ASN A 176 -0.81 8.56 32.01
CA ASN A 176 -0.38 7.16 32.00
C ASN A 176 -1.16 6.31 30.97
N GLU A 177 -2.35 6.74 30.65
CA GLU A 177 -3.27 6.03 29.75
C GLU A 177 -3.14 6.47 28.28
N ILE A 178 -2.28 7.47 27.99
CA ILE A 178 -1.98 7.92 26.62
C ILE A 178 -1.28 6.80 25.84
N ASN A 179 -1.76 6.59 24.63
CA ASN A 179 -1.10 5.72 23.64
C ASN A 179 0.04 6.49 22.97
N GLU A 180 1.27 6.15 23.32
CA GLU A 180 2.48 6.77 22.73
C GLU A 180 2.57 6.56 21.21
N ASN A 181 1.91 5.53 20.68
CA ASN A 181 1.84 5.23 19.26
C ASN A 181 0.58 5.78 18.59
N SER A 182 -0.17 6.69 19.26
CA SER A 182 -1.37 7.29 18.68
C SER A 182 -1.13 8.10 17.42
N LEU A 183 0.11 8.51 17.17
CA LEU A 183 0.58 9.13 15.93
C LEU A 183 1.96 8.59 15.57
N ILE A 184 2.04 7.90 14.43
CA ILE A 184 3.29 7.40 13.86
C ILE A 184 3.50 8.06 12.51
N THR A 185 4.63 8.78 12.35
CA THR A 185 5.04 9.34 11.05
C THR A 185 6.05 8.41 10.39
N LYS A 186 5.79 8.04 9.14
CA LYS A 186 6.68 7.21 8.32
C LYS A 186 7.02 7.87 7.00
N GLU A 187 8.22 7.62 6.48
CA GLU A 187 8.56 7.86 5.09
C GLU A 187 7.96 6.74 4.23
N ALA A 188 7.39 7.12 3.09
CA ALA A 188 6.75 6.19 2.16
C ALA A 188 7.14 6.50 0.72
N TYR A 189 6.96 5.52 -0.14
CA TYR A 189 7.04 5.68 -1.59
C TYR A 189 5.64 5.59 -2.18
N VAL A 190 5.25 6.62 -2.93
CA VAL A 190 3.91 6.71 -3.52
C VAL A 190 4.00 6.81 -5.05
N GLU A 191 2.93 6.45 -5.73
CA GLU A 191 2.87 6.59 -7.19
C GLU A 191 2.95 8.07 -7.63
N PRO A 192 3.54 8.38 -8.80
CA PRO A 192 3.75 9.76 -9.26
C PRO A 192 2.47 10.58 -9.40
N TYR A 193 1.33 9.94 -9.60
CA TYR A 193 0.00 10.58 -9.65
C TYR A 193 -0.26 11.49 -8.44
N LEU A 194 0.23 11.09 -7.27
CA LEU A 194 0.05 11.85 -6.02
C LEU A 194 0.88 13.12 -5.93
N SER A 195 1.86 13.36 -6.82
CA SER A 195 2.59 14.63 -6.88
C SER A 195 1.67 15.82 -7.18
N ASN A 196 0.53 15.56 -7.81
CA ASN A 196 -0.47 16.59 -8.15
C ASN A 196 -1.67 16.57 -7.18
N ALA A 197 -1.55 15.89 -6.05
CA ALA A 197 -2.60 15.83 -5.03
C ALA A 197 -2.90 17.22 -4.48
N LYS A 198 -4.19 17.55 -4.39
CA LYS A 198 -4.64 18.84 -3.85
C LYS A 198 -4.77 18.76 -2.33
N ASP A 199 -4.49 19.88 -1.66
CA ASP A 199 -4.68 19.97 -0.21
C ASP A 199 -6.14 19.68 0.16
N GLY A 200 -6.33 18.86 1.20
CA GLY A 200 -7.63 18.40 1.65
C GLY A 200 -8.27 17.28 0.83
N GLN A 201 -7.64 16.86 -0.27
CA GLN A 201 -8.15 15.75 -1.07
C GLN A 201 -7.91 14.42 -0.38
N GLN A 202 -8.96 13.59 -0.29
CA GLN A 202 -8.90 12.26 0.29
C GLN A 202 -8.52 11.24 -0.78
N TYR A 203 -7.77 10.20 -0.35
CA TYR A 203 -7.33 9.08 -1.17
C TYR A 203 -7.50 7.77 -0.41
N GLN A 204 -7.81 6.71 -1.12
CA GLN A 204 -7.60 5.37 -0.60
C GLN A 204 -6.22 4.85 -1.04
N PHE A 205 -5.29 4.70 -0.11
CA PHE A 205 -4.09 3.92 -0.36
C PHE A 205 -4.44 2.44 -0.28
N GLN A 206 -4.33 1.78 -1.42
CA GLN A 206 -4.85 0.42 -1.59
C GLN A 206 -4.25 -0.54 -0.56
N ARG A 207 -5.12 -1.26 0.16
CA ARG A 207 -4.80 -2.19 1.25
C ARG A 207 -4.30 -1.53 2.55
N LEU A 208 -4.05 -0.24 2.55
CA LEU A 208 -3.53 0.48 3.73
C LEU A 208 -4.62 1.25 4.48
N GLY A 209 -5.42 2.05 3.79
CA GLY A 209 -6.45 2.86 4.43
C GLY A 209 -6.82 4.10 3.63
N TYR A 210 -7.48 5.04 4.30
CA TYR A 210 -7.85 6.33 3.74
C TYR A 210 -6.98 7.41 4.34
N PHE A 211 -6.52 8.31 3.48
CA PHE A 211 -5.60 9.37 3.82
C PHE A 211 -6.03 10.67 3.17
N VAL A 212 -5.72 11.79 3.81
CA VAL A 212 -5.98 13.13 3.30
C VAL A 212 -4.67 13.85 3.06
N LYS A 213 -4.53 14.50 1.89
CA LYS A 213 -3.37 15.36 1.61
C LYS A 213 -3.38 16.58 2.53
N THR A 214 -2.29 16.80 3.25
CA THR A 214 -2.13 17.99 4.10
C THR A 214 -1.80 19.23 3.27
N ASP A 215 -1.87 20.40 3.89
CA ASP A 215 -1.46 21.69 3.31
C ASP A 215 0.05 21.96 3.38
N ASN A 216 0.84 20.94 3.76
CA ASN A 216 2.29 21.07 3.83
C ASN A 216 2.88 21.31 2.43
N LYS A 217 3.39 22.55 2.21
CA LYS A 217 3.96 22.95 0.91
C LYS A 217 5.42 22.53 0.71
N LYS A 218 6.10 22.05 1.77
CA LYS A 218 7.51 21.67 1.70
C LYS A 218 7.69 20.19 1.37
N THR A 219 6.75 19.36 1.80
CA THR A 219 6.79 17.91 1.63
C THR A 219 5.44 17.38 1.20
N LEU A 220 5.43 16.37 0.35
CA LEU A 220 4.24 15.60 0.07
C LEU A 220 3.88 14.81 1.34
N GLU A 221 2.76 15.15 1.97
CA GLU A 221 2.38 14.59 3.27
C GLU A 221 0.89 14.27 3.32
N PHE A 222 0.59 13.14 3.96
CA PHE A 222 -0.77 12.64 4.11
C PHE A 222 -1.04 12.23 5.57
N ASN A 223 -2.25 12.52 6.03
CA ASN A 223 -2.79 12.15 7.33
C ASN A 223 -3.83 11.05 7.18
#